data_fa85c18d96d25429678daa3097c3a4e2
#
_entry.id   fa85c18d96d25429678daa3097c3a4e2
#
_cell.length_a   1.000
_cell.length_b   1.000
_cell.length_c   1.000
_cell.angle_alpha   90.00
_cell.angle_beta   90.00
_cell.angle_gamma   90.00
#
_symmetry.space_group_name_H-M   'P 1'
#
loop_
_entity.id
_entity.type
_entity.pdbx_description
1 polymer ?
#
loop_
_entity_poly.entity_id
_entity_poly.type
_entity_poly.pdbx_seq_one_letter_code
_entity_poly.pdbx_strand_id
1 'polypeptide(L)'
;MAKILIEFHQLMQYLKLTNNQMILLQLSFDLLNEPPHVGSYGMTRENHKAIMARVAGEIRKITPDRTIICDGLGCGHLACPELADLNVVLSGRGYTPIQMTHWKAEWMHEQGSDKWEAPKWPGMKVDGTTWNRQALLDFYKPWKELADQGCRVHIGECGCYNKADNKTALAWYEDFYSVCNELGFGYALWNFRGPFGVAEHRRPGTNWECRNGIQFDRDLCELFKQGMKN
;
A
#
# COMPACT_ATOMS: atom_id res chain seq x y z
N MET A 1 18.41 -6.51 -14.66
CA MET A 1 18.89 -6.95 -13.33
C MET A 1 20.29 -6.41 -12.99
N ALA A 2 21.31 -6.58 -13.82
CA ALA A 2 22.67 -6.06 -13.53
C ALA A 2 22.72 -4.53 -13.30
N LYS A 3 21.96 -3.73 -14.05
CA LYS A 3 21.92 -2.27 -13.91
C LYS A 3 21.38 -1.81 -12.55
N ILE A 4 20.29 -2.44 -12.07
CA ILE A 4 19.70 -2.13 -10.75
C ILE A 4 20.67 -2.45 -9.60
N LEU A 5 21.40 -3.55 -9.69
CA LEU A 5 22.41 -3.92 -8.69
C LEU A 5 23.62 -2.97 -8.69
N ILE A 6 24.01 -2.44 -9.86
CA ILE A 6 25.09 -1.46 -9.97
C ILE A 6 24.68 -0.12 -9.37
N GLU A 7 23.49 0.38 -9.69
CA GLU A 7 22.94 1.62 -9.12
C GLU A 7 22.77 1.52 -7.59
N PHE A 8 22.29 0.37 -7.12
CA PHE A 8 22.20 0.06 -5.69
C PHE A 8 23.57 0.08 -5.01
N HIS A 9 24.58 -0.57 -5.60
CA HIS A 9 25.94 -0.59 -5.05
C HIS A 9 26.53 0.82 -4.98
N GLN A 10 26.31 1.66 -5.99
CA GLN A 10 26.74 3.05 -6.02
C GLN A 10 26.03 3.89 -4.94
N LEU A 11 24.73 3.73 -4.79
CA LEU A 11 23.95 4.39 -3.72
C LEU A 11 24.48 4.00 -2.33
N MET A 12 24.76 2.71 -2.10
CA MET A 12 25.29 2.23 -0.83
C MET A 12 26.70 2.74 -0.54
N GLN A 13 27.53 2.86 -1.58
CA GLN A 13 28.86 3.48 -1.44
C GLN A 13 28.74 4.97 -1.10
N TYR A 14 27.86 5.71 -1.78
CA TYR A 14 27.61 7.13 -1.50
C TYR A 14 27.14 7.35 -0.06
N LEU A 15 26.20 6.56 0.42
CA LEU A 15 25.68 6.64 1.78
C LEU A 15 26.73 6.28 2.84
N LYS A 16 27.65 5.35 2.56
CA LYS A 16 28.80 5.04 3.43
C LYS A 16 29.81 6.19 3.50
N LEU A 17 30.07 6.86 2.37
CA LEU A 17 30.99 7.98 2.29
C LEU A 17 30.49 9.24 3.02
N THR A 18 29.19 9.39 3.19
CA THR A 18 28.57 10.55 3.86
C THR A 18 28.50 10.42 5.39
N ASN A 19 29.04 9.35 5.98
CA ASN A 19 29.00 9.06 7.42
C ASN A 19 27.58 9.03 8.05
N ASN A 20 26.54 8.89 7.22
CA ASN A 20 25.14 8.91 7.62
C ASN A 20 24.66 7.51 8.00
N GLN A 21 25.37 6.82 8.92
CA GLN A 21 24.99 5.48 9.39
C GLN A 21 23.56 5.43 9.96
N MET A 22 23.12 6.50 10.60
CA MET A 22 21.74 6.58 11.13
C MET A 22 20.69 6.53 10.02
N ILE A 23 20.89 7.22 8.90
CA ILE A 23 19.98 7.18 7.74
C ILE A 23 20.03 5.78 7.09
N LEU A 24 21.20 5.17 7.00
CA LEU A 24 21.37 3.83 6.44
C LEU A 24 20.56 2.77 7.21
N LEU A 25 20.49 2.87 8.53
CA LEU A 25 19.74 1.94 9.38
C LEU A 25 18.22 2.11 9.24
N GLN A 26 17.76 3.31 8.88
CA GLN A 26 16.34 3.65 8.74
C GLN A 26 15.77 3.40 7.34
N LEU A 27 16.62 3.14 6.34
CA LEU A 27 16.15 2.86 4.98
C LEU A 27 15.69 1.41 4.85
N SER A 28 14.54 1.23 4.25
CA SER A 28 14.05 -0.07 3.76
C SER A 28 14.03 -0.09 2.22
N PHE A 29 14.06 -1.28 1.65
CA PHE A 29 13.95 -1.45 0.20
C PHE A 29 12.72 -2.27 -0.14
N ASP A 30 11.83 -1.67 -0.90
CA ASP A 30 10.76 -2.39 -1.58
C ASP A 30 11.30 -2.92 -2.91
N LEU A 31 11.24 -4.23 -3.10
CA LEU A 31 11.95 -4.89 -4.19
C LEU A 31 11.23 -4.79 -5.54
N LEU A 32 9.92 -4.76 -5.52
CA LEU A 32 9.09 -4.73 -6.73
C LEU A 32 7.72 -4.15 -6.39
N ASN A 33 7.45 -2.94 -6.86
CA ASN A 33 6.14 -2.33 -6.70
C ASN A 33 5.08 -3.10 -7.48
N GLU A 34 4.02 -3.48 -6.81
CA GLU A 34 2.80 -4.03 -7.39
C GLU A 34 3.03 -5.17 -8.40
N PRO A 35 3.59 -6.31 -7.96
CA PRO A 35 3.76 -7.47 -8.84
C PRO A 35 2.43 -7.86 -9.48
N PRO A 36 2.45 -8.33 -10.75
CA PRO A 36 1.23 -8.64 -11.48
C PRO A 36 0.46 -9.81 -10.86
N HIS A 37 -0.76 -10.04 -11.34
CA HIS A 37 -1.56 -11.21 -10.98
C HIS A 37 -0.88 -12.52 -11.40
N VAL A 38 -1.12 -13.58 -10.63
CA VAL A 38 -0.73 -14.94 -11.01
C VAL A 38 -1.30 -15.27 -12.39
N GLY A 39 -0.47 -15.80 -13.27
CA GLY A 39 -0.80 -16.09 -14.66
C GLY A 39 -0.55 -14.94 -15.63
N SER A 40 -0.44 -13.69 -15.16
CA SER A 40 -0.12 -12.55 -16.01
C SER A 40 1.39 -12.43 -16.23
N TYR A 41 1.81 -12.19 -17.46
CA TYR A 41 3.22 -12.03 -17.83
C TYR A 41 4.13 -13.20 -17.38
N GLY A 42 3.57 -14.41 -17.27
CA GLY A 42 4.29 -15.58 -16.77
C GLY A 42 4.56 -15.58 -15.26
N MET A 43 3.95 -14.68 -14.51
CA MET A 43 4.11 -14.63 -13.06
C MET A 43 3.43 -15.85 -12.40
N THR A 44 4.17 -16.55 -11.56
CA THR A 44 3.67 -17.59 -10.65
C THR A 44 4.14 -17.28 -9.24
N ARG A 45 3.57 -17.95 -8.23
CA ARG A 45 4.03 -17.82 -6.84
C ARG A 45 5.48 -18.26 -6.68
N GLU A 46 5.88 -19.33 -7.39
CA GLU A 46 7.23 -19.85 -7.39
C GLU A 46 8.23 -18.87 -8.01
N ASN A 47 7.89 -18.27 -9.16
CA ASN A 47 8.72 -17.26 -9.81
C ASN A 47 8.86 -16.01 -8.93
N HIS A 48 7.76 -15.56 -8.30
CA HIS A 48 7.76 -14.45 -7.36
C HIS A 48 8.72 -14.74 -6.19
N LYS A 49 8.55 -15.87 -5.51
CA LYS A 49 9.45 -16.31 -4.43
C LYS A 49 10.91 -16.36 -4.87
N ALA A 50 11.19 -16.96 -6.02
CA ALA A 50 12.56 -17.10 -6.52
C ALA A 50 13.22 -15.75 -6.79
N ILE A 51 12.47 -14.79 -7.37
CA ILE A 51 12.95 -13.42 -7.62
C ILE A 51 13.22 -12.72 -6.29
N MET A 52 12.26 -12.70 -5.37
CA MET A 52 12.38 -12.02 -4.08
C MET A 52 13.54 -12.61 -3.25
N ALA A 53 13.63 -13.94 -3.16
CA ALA A 53 14.71 -14.61 -2.45
C ALA A 53 16.10 -14.27 -2.99
N ARG A 54 16.24 -14.28 -4.33
CA ARG A 54 17.51 -13.94 -4.99
C ARG A 54 17.91 -12.49 -4.73
N VAL A 55 17.00 -11.54 -4.92
CA VAL A 55 17.31 -10.11 -4.73
C VAL A 55 17.58 -9.80 -3.27
N ALA A 56 16.76 -10.31 -2.33
CA ALA A 56 16.99 -10.16 -0.91
C ALA A 56 18.34 -10.75 -0.47
N GLY A 57 18.71 -11.92 -1.00
CA GLY A 57 20.00 -12.56 -0.73
C GLY A 57 21.19 -11.72 -1.19
N GLU A 58 21.12 -11.12 -2.39
CA GLU A 58 22.20 -10.24 -2.87
C GLU A 58 22.32 -8.95 -2.05
N ILE A 59 21.20 -8.34 -1.66
CA ILE A 59 21.19 -7.15 -0.80
C ILE A 59 21.84 -7.47 0.57
N ARG A 60 21.50 -8.61 1.17
CA ARG A 60 22.03 -9.01 2.48
C ARG A 60 23.51 -9.33 2.51
N LYS A 61 24.11 -9.67 1.39
CA LYS A 61 25.59 -9.79 1.28
C LYS A 61 26.28 -8.45 1.52
N ILE A 62 25.60 -7.33 1.21
CA ILE A 62 26.14 -5.96 1.36
C ILE A 62 25.70 -5.35 2.67
N THR A 63 24.43 -5.53 3.05
CA THR A 63 23.79 -5.00 4.26
C THR A 63 22.94 -6.09 4.92
N PRO A 64 23.53 -6.93 5.81
CA PRO A 64 22.86 -8.11 6.37
C PRO A 64 21.53 -7.81 7.08
N ASP A 65 21.47 -6.70 7.81
CA ASP A 65 20.33 -6.31 8.65
C ASP A 65 19.32 -5.38 7.92
N ARG A 66 19.43 -5.27 6.61
CA ARG A 66 18.55 -4.40 5.82
C ARG A 66 17.10 -4.86 5.90
N THR A 67 16.22 -3.94 6.28
CA THR A 67 14.78 -4.14 6.12
C THR A 67 14.43 -4.21 4.64
N ILE A 68 13.89 -5.34 4.23
CA ILE A 68 13.45 -5.60 2.86
C ILE A 68 11.94 -5.75 2.89
N ILE A 69 11.26 -5.11 1.94
CA ILE A 69 9.83 -5.14 1.77
C ILE A 69 9.53 -5.88 0.47
N CYS A 70 8.51 -6.72 0.47
CA CYS A 70 8.02 -7.42 -0.71
C CYS A 70 6.51 -7.25 -0.79
N ASP A 71 6.05 -6.68 -1.88
CA ASP A 71 4.62 -6.58 -2.16
C ASP A 71 4.01 -7.94 -2.45
N GLY A 72 2.75 -8.08 -2.08
CA GLY A 72 1.92 -9.21 -2.48
C GLY A 72 1.63 -9.22 -3.98
N LEU A 73 1.29 -10.38 -4.53
CA LEU A 73 0.86 -10.52 -5.93
C LEU A 73 -0.48 -9.83 -6.19
N GLY A 74 -0.84 -9.68 -7.45
CA GLY A 74 -2.08 -9.02 -7.86
C GLY A 74 -2.11 -7.56 -7.44
N CYS A 75 -1.05 -6.81 -7.73
CA CYS A 75 -0.87 -5.43 -7.33
C CYS A 75 -0.98 -5.23 -5.80
N GLY A 76 -0.40 -6.16 -5.01
CA GLY A 76 -0.42 -6.10 -3.56
C GLY A 76 -1.74 -6.53 -2.88
N HIS A 77 -2.70 -7.08 -3.62
CA HIS A 77 -3.97 -7.54 -3.05
C HIS A 77 -3.95 -9.00 -2.56
N LEU A 78 -2.98 -9.80 -3.01
CA LEU A 78 -2.86 -11.21 -2.64
C LEU A 78 -1.73 -11.43 -1.65
N ALA A 79 -2.06 -11.93 -0.47
CA ALA A 79 -1.07 -12.38 0.50
C ALA A 79 -0.19 -13.49 -0.07
N CYS A 80 1.10 -13.46 0.25
CA CYS A 80 2.12 -14.35 -0.30
C CYS A 80 2.78 -15.20 0.81
N PRO A 81 2.12 -16.27 1.31
CA PRO A 81 2.67 -17.13 2.35
C PRO A 81 3.99 -17.79 1.94
N GLU A 82 4.21 -17.96 0.64
CA GLU A 82 5.47 -18.46 0.09
C GLU A 82 6.70 -17.61 0.41
N LEU A 83 6.51 -16.35 0.81
CA LEU A 83 7.60 -15.44 1.20
C LEU A 83 7.92 -15.45 2.71
N ALA A 84 7.13 -16.16 3.52
CA ALA A 84 7.21 -16.09 4.98
C ALA A 84 8.60 -16.48 5.55
N ASP A 85 9.30 -17.38 4.86
CA ASP A 85 10.64 -17.86 5.23
C ASP A 85 11.79 -16.92 4.83
N LEU A 86 11.52 -15.83 4.12
CA LEU A 86 12.55 -14.92 3.61
C LEU A 86 12.96 -13.82 4.61
N ASN A 87 12.35 -13.75 5.78
CA ASN A 87 12.56 -12.66 6.76
C ASN A 87 12.42 -11.26 6.15
N VAL A 88 11.37 -11.06 5.39
CA VAL A 88 11.00 -9.77 4.77
C VAL A 88 9.77 -9.17 5.44
N VAL A 89 9.48 -7.92 5.17
CA VAL A 89 8.20 -7.30 5.49
C VAL A 89 7.26 -7.55 4.31
N LEU A 90 6.12 -8.15 4.58
CA LEU A 90 5.08 -8.38 3.57
C LEU A 90 4.22 -7.14 3.44
N SER A 91 4.06 -6.64 2.22
CA SER A 91 3.37 -5.38 1.95
C SER A 91 2.09 -5.63 1.15
N GLY A 92 0.97 -5.24 1.74
CA GLY A 92 -0.34 -5.22 1.09
C GLY A 92 -0.69 -3.86 0.52
N ARG A 93 -1.84 -3.78 -0.18
CA ARG A 93 -2.42 -2.53 -0.70
C ARG A 93 -3.79 -2.27 -0.11
N GLY A 94 -4.03 -1.00 0.22
CA GLY A 94 -5.27 -0.49 0.80
C GLY A 94 -6.14 0.19 -0.25
N TYR A 95 -6.49 -0.57 -1.32
CA TYR A 95 -7.32 -0.07 -2.42
C TYR A 95 -8.58 -0.90 -2.65
N THR A 96 -9.09 -1.52 -1.58
CA THR A 96 -10.21 -2.46 -1.65
C THR A 96 -11.50 -1.85 -1.10
N PRO A 97 -12.64 -2.02 -1.80
CA PRO A 97 -12.77 -2.54 -3.17
C PRO A 97 -12.29 -1.51 -4.21
N ILE A 98 -11.73 -1.98 -5.31
CA ILE A 98 -11.13 -1.11 -6.34
C ILE A 98 -12.16 -0.15 -6.95
N GLN A 99 -13.41 -0.56 -7.05
CA GLN A 99 -14.51 0.25 -7.56
C GLN A 99 -14.83 1.45 -6.65
N MET A 100 -14.53 1.34 -5.35
CA MET A 100 -14.62 2.45 -4.41
C MET A 100 -13.42 3.40 -4.55
N THR A 101 -12.23 2.83 -4.53
CA THR A 101 -10.99 3.60 -4.40
C THR A 101 -10.48 4.17 -5.72
N HIS A 102 -10.87 3.59 -6.86
CA HIS A 102 -10.43 4.00 -8.21
C HIS A 102 -11.59 4.40 -9.13
N TRP A 103 -12.74 4.72 -8.56
CA TRP A 103 -13.87 5.15 -9.36
C TRP A 103 -13.49 6.30 -10.29
N LYS A 104 -13.79 6.14 -11.61
CA LYS A 104 -13.42 7.09 -12.67
C LYS A 104 -11.93 7.41 -12.77
N ALA A 105 -11.05 6.54 -12.27
CA ALA A 105 -9.64 6.68 -12.53
C ALA A 105 -9.35 6.38 -14.02
N GLU A 106 -8.73 7.32 -14.71
CA GLU A 106 -8.58 7.27 -16.16
C GLU A 106 -7.74 6.07 -16.62
N TRP A 107 -6.69 5.72 -15.87
CA TRP A 107 -5.85 4.54 -16.16
C TRP A 107 -6.57 3.20 -15.91
N MET A 108 -7.77 3.22 -15.32
CA MET A 108 -8.61 2.04 -15.09
C MET A 108 -9.78 1.94 -16.08
N HIS A 109 -9.80 2.73 -17.16
CA HIS A 109 -10.90 2.71 -18.13
C HIS A 109 -11.02 1.37 -18.86
N GLU A 110 -9.90 0.69 -19.15
CA GLU A 110 -9.92 -0.66 -19.74
C GLU A 110 -10.61 -1.68 -18.84
N GLN A 111 -10.56 -1.48 -17.51
CA GLN A 111 -11.26 -2.27 -16.49
C GLN A 111 -12.70 -1.76 -16.24
N GLY A 112 -13.13 -0.73 -16.96
CA GLY A 112 -14.49 -0.21 -16.91
C GLY A 112 -14.76 0.81 -15.81
N SER A 113 -13.75 1.50 -15.28
CA SER A 113 -13.88 2.45 -14.16
C SER A 113 -14.86 3.61 -14.44
N ASP A 114 -15.06 3.96 -15.68
CA ASP A 114 -16.02 4.96 -16.15
C ASP A 114 -17.48 4.48 -16.09
N LYS A 115 -17.69 3.15 -16.06
CA LYS A 115 -19.01 2.49 -16.04
C LYS A 115 -19.39 2.00 -14.66
N TRP A 116 -18.47 2.02 -13.69
CA TRP A 116 -18.79 1.62 -12.31
C TRP A 116 -19.81 2.56 -11.68
N GLU A 117 -20.68 2.00 -10.85
CA GLU A 117 -21.62 2.81 -10.07
C GLU A 117 -20.86 3.80 -9.18
N ALA A 118 -21.49 4.95 -8.92
CA ALA A 118 -20.92 5.92 -7.99
C ALA A 118 -20.69 5.28 -6.61
N PRO A 119 -19.54 5.48 -6.00
CA PRO A 119 -19.23 4.89 -4.72
C PRO A 119 -20.22 5.32 -3.64
N LYS A 120 -20.53 4.37 -2.76
CA LYS A 120 -21.21 4.61 -1.49
C LYS A 120 -20.55 3.76 -0.41
N TRP A 121 -20.44 4.30 0.76
CA TRP A 121 -19.85 3.58 1.89
C TRP A 121 -20.61 3.86 3.19
N PRO A 122 -20.91 2.82 4.00
CA PRO A 122 -20.84 1.38 3.69
C PRO A 122 -21.95 0.93 2.75
N GLY A 123 -21.88 -0.31 2.29
CA GLY A 123 -22.94 -1.00 1.55
C GLY A 123 -22.82 -1.02 0.03
N MET A 124 -21.64 -0.63 -0.52
CA MET A 124 -21.35 -0.84 -1.93
C MET A 124 -21.35 -2.33 -2.27
N LYS A 125 -21.99 -2.70 -3.37
CA LYS A 125 -22.01 -4.09 -3.85
C LYS A 125 -21.04 -4.26 -5.02
N VAL A 126 -20.12 -5.20 -4.88
CA VAL A 126 -19.16 -5.57 -5.93
C VAL A 126 -19.03 -7.08 -5.95
N ASP A 127 -19.22 -7.68 -7.12
CA ASP A 127 -19.07 -9.14 -7.34
C ASP A 127 -19.78 -10.01 -6.29
N GLY A 128 -21.02 -9.64 -5.94
CA GLY A 128 -21.84 -10.34 -4.94
C GLY A 128 -21.50 -10.02 -3.48
N THR A 129 -20.40 -9.31 -3.22
CA THR A 129 -20.00 -8.88 -1.88
C THR A 129 -20.61 -7.52 -1.55
N THR A 130 -21.25 -7.40 -0.37
CA THR A 130 -21.62 -6.09 0.19
C THR A 130 -20.47 -5.57 1.04
N TRP A 131 -19.80 -4.54 0.54
CA TRP A 131 -18.61 -3.97 1.17
C TRP A 131 -18.97 -3.06 2.33
N ASN A 132 -18.33 -3.32 3.45
CA ASN A 132 -18.40 -2.59 4.70
C ASN A 132 -17.13 -2.89 5.52
N ARG A 133 -17.05 -2.44 6.75
CA ARG A 133 -15.92 -2.70 7.65
C ARG A 133 -15.61 -4.19 7.81
N GLN A 134 -16.66 -5.03 7.99
CA GLN A 134 -16.46 -6.48 8.13
C GLN A 134 -15.86 -7.12 6.86
N ALA A 135 -16.34 -6.72 5.69
CA ALA A 135 -15.79 -7.22 4.42
C ALA A 135 -14.33 -6.80 4.22
N LEU A 136 -13.92 -5.62 4.69
CA LEU A 136 -12.51 -5.24 4.73
C LEU A 136 -11.71 -6.14 5.66
N LEU A 137 -12.22 -6.42 6.84
CA LEU A 137 -11.57 -7.33 7.81
C LEU A 137 -11.38 -8.73 7.21
N ASP A 138 -12.43 -9.26 6.57
CA ASP A 138 -12.40 -10.57 5.91
C ASP A 138 -11.39 -10.60 4.75
N PHE A 139 -11.29 -9.50 4.00
CA PHE A 139 -10.32 -9.36 2.91
C PHE A 139 -8.86 -9.43 3.41
N TYR A 140 -8.57 -8.82 4.57
CA TYR A 140 -7.21 -8.82 5.12
C TYR A 140 -6.89 -10.04 5.99
N LYS A 141 -7.83 -10.96 6.19
CA LYS A 141 -7.62 -12.19 6.98
C LYS A 141 -6.39 -13.00 6.55
N PRO A 142 -6.12 -13.26 5.26
CA PRO A 142 -4.90 -13.97 4.86
C PRO A 142 -3.59 -13.26 5.27
N TRP A 143 -3.58 -11.93 5.31
CA TRP A 143 -2.45 -11.15 5.81
C TRP A 143 -2.31 -11.27 7.32
N LYS A 144 -3.43 -11.30 8.04
CA LYS A 144 -3.44 -11.50 9.50
C LYS A 144 -2.91 -12.88 9.88
N GLU A 145 -3.29 -13.90 9.13
CA GLU A 145 -2.80 -15.27 9.34
C GLU A 145 -1.26 -15.35 9.21
N LEU A 146 -0.66 -14.58 8.30
CA LEU A 146 0.79 -14.47 8.18
C LEU A 146 1.40 -13.68 9.35
N ALA A 147 0.77 -12.61 9.79
CA ALA A 147 1.21 -11.85 10.96
C ALA A 147 1.19 -12.71 12.23
N ASP A 148 0.16 -13.54 12.41
CA ASP A 148 0.04 -14.47 13.56
C ASP A 148 1.11 -15.57 13.54
N GLN A 149 1.67 -15.88 12.37
CA GLN A 149 2.82 -16.77 12.21
C GLN A 149 4.17 -16.07 12.44
N GLY A 150 4.16 -14.78 12.83
CA GLY A 150 5.35 -13.98 13.11
C GLY A 150 5.91 -13.20 11.91
N CYS A 151 5.23 -13.17 10.77
CA CYS A 151 5.62 -12.31 9.66
C CYS A 151 5.33 -10.85 10.00
N ARG A 152 6.22 -9.95 9.57
CA ARG A 152 5.95 -8.51 9.61
C ARG A 152 5.06 -8.15 8.43
N VAL A 153 3.92 -7.53 8.69
CA VAL A 153 2.94 -7.11 7.68
C VAL A 153 2.65 -5.63 7.80
N HIS A 154 2.56 -4.93 6.68
CA HIS A 154 2.05 -3.56 6.62
C HIS A 154 1.28 -3.32 5.32
N ILE A 155 0.53 -2.23 5.27
CA ILE A 155 -0.15 -1.77 4.07
C ILE A 155 0.68 -0.63 3.48
N GLY A 156 1.46 -0.94 2.45
CA GLY A 156 2.46 -0.02 1.88
C GLY A 156 1.86 1.18 1.16
N GLU A 157 0.64 1.04 0.65
CA GLU A 157 -0.12 2.13 0.07
C GLU A 157 -1.61 1.96 0.36
N CYS A 158 -2.29 3.07 0.64
CA CYS A 158 -3.75 3.12 0.71
C CYS A 158 -4.27 4.48 0.26
N GLY A 159 -5.48 4.51 -0.27
CA GLY A 159 -6.04 5.78 -0.72
C GLY A 159 -7.36 5.63 -1.47
N CYS A 160 -8.00 6.77 -1.69
CA CYS A 160 -9.21 6.87 -2.50
C CYS A 160 -9.05 8.00 -3.50
N TYR A 161 -9.30 7.70 -4.78
CA TYR A 161 -9.19 8.66 -5.88
C TYR A 161 -10.19 9.80 -5.71
N ASN A 162 -9.80 11.00 -6.10
CA ASN A 162 -10.53 12.24 -5.83
C ASN A 162 -11.88 12.40 -6.55
N LYS A 163 -12.30 11.42 -7.34
CA LYS A 163 -13.62 11.46 -8.01
C LYS A 163 -14.75 11.01 -7.09
N ALA A 164 -14.48 10.18 -6.08
CA ALA A 164 -15.44 9.88 -5.03
C ALA A 164 -15.72 11.16 -4.19
N ASP A 165 -16.95 11.35 -3.71
CA ASP A 165 -17.25 12.47 -2.82
C ASP A 165 -16.53 12.34 -1.47
N ASN A 166 -16.29 13.48 -0.81
CA ASN A 166 -15.45 13.49 0.39
C ASN A 166 -16.08 12.72 1.56
N LYS A 167 -17.39 12.81 1.75
CA LYS A 167 -18.08 12.12 2.84
C LYS A 167 -17.95 10.60 2.69
N THR A 168 -18.18 10.08 1.50
CA THR A 168 -18.04 8.65 1.18
C THR A 168 -16.59 8.18 1.36
N ALA A 169 -15.64 8.97 0.87
CA ALA A 169 -14.22 8.65 1.01
C ALA A 169 -13.77 8.62 2.48
N LEU A 170 -14.16 9.62 3.28
CA LEU A 170 -13.83 9.68 4.71
C LEU A 170 -14.42 8.50 5.50
N ALA A 171 -15.67 8.12 5.22
CA ALA A 171 -16.29 6.96 5.85
C ALA A 171 -15.54 5.65 5.53
N TRP A 172 -15.06 5.51 4.28
CA TRP A 172 -14.22 4.38 3.89
C TRP A 172 -12.85 4.41 4.58
N TYR A 173 -12.18 5.57 4.67
CA TYR A 173 -10.91 5.71 5.37
C TYR A 173 -11.03 5.39 6.86
N GLU A 174 -12.11 5.80 7.51
CA GLU A 174 -12.38 5.52 8.92
C GLU A 174 -12.43 4.01 9.19
N ASP A 175 -13.24 3.29 8.41
CA ASP A 175 -13.33 1.84 8.50
C ASP A 175 -12.01 1.15 8.16
N PHE A 176 -11.32 1.60 7.11
CA PHE A 176 -10.04 1.05 6.70
C PHE A 176 -8.95 1.21 7.78
N TYR A 177 -8.79 2.40 8.35
CA TYR A 177 -7.83 2.63 9.42
C TYR A 177 -8.18 1.86 10.68
N SER A 178 -9.47 1.78 11.02
CA SER A 178 -9.96 0.96 12.13
C SER A 178 -9.62 -0.52 11.96
N VAL A 179 -9.75 -1.05 10.74
CA VAL A 179 -9.38 -2.45 10.41
C VAL A 179 -7.86 -2.64 10.51
N CYS A 180 -7.06 -1.73 9.95
CA CYS A 180 -5.60 -1.82 10.06
C CYS A 180 -5.16 -1.83 11.53
N ASN A 181 -5.72 -0.95 12.36
CA ASN A 181 -5.40 -0.89 13.79
C ASN A 181 -5.82 -2.17 14.53
N GLU A 182 -7.02 -2.72 14.26
CA GLU A 182 -7.46 -3.99 14.84
C GLU A 182 -6.55 -5.17 14.46
N LEU A 183 -6.06 -5.19 13.23
CA LEU A 183 -5.14 -6.23 12.75
C LEU A 183 -3.69 -6.02 13.18
N GLY A 184 -3.35 -4.85 13.74
CA GLY A 184 -1.99 -4.48 14.12
C GLY A 184 -1.10 -4.14 12.92
N PHE A 185 -1.69 -3.68 11.81
CA PHE A 185 -0.95 -3.32 10.59
C PHE A 185 -0.59 -1.83 10.57
N GLY A 186 0.68 -1.52 10.32
CA GLY A 186 1.06 -0.19 9.89
C GLY A 186 0.54 0.09 8.48
N TYR A 187 0.32 1.35 8.15
CA TYR A 187 -0.14 1.73 6.80
C TYR A 187 0.44 3.07 6.36
N ALA A 188 0.56 3.26 5.05
CA ALA A 188 1.00 4.50 4.42
C ALA A 188 -0.05 5.03 3.45
N LEU A 189 -0.37 6.33 3.57
CA LEU A 189 -1.29 6.99 2.64
C LEU A 189 -0.60 7.24 1.30
N TRP A 190 -1.19 6.79 0.21
CA TRP A 190 -0.85 7.20 -1.12
C TRP A 190 -1.80 8.33 -1.53
N ASN A 191 -1.35 9.56 -1.66
CA ASN A 191 -0.02 10.04 -1.41
C ASN A 191 -0.08 11.32 -0.54
N PHE A 192 1.02 12.05 -0.40
CA PHE A 192 1.01 13.33 0.31
C PHE A 192 0.23 14.40 -0.49
N ARG A 193 0.56 14.57 -1.78
CA ARG A 193 -0.02 15.59 -2.66
C ARG A 193 -0.42 14.98 -4.00
N GLY A 194 -1.66 15.15 -4.41
CA GLY A 194 -2.19 14.60 -5.66
C GLY A 194 -3.56 13.95 -5.48
N PRO A 195 -4.10 13.29 -6.47
CA PRO A 195 -5.50 12.83 -6.49
C PRO A 195 -5.91 11.87 -5.37
N PHE A 196 -4.98 11.13 -4.77
CA PHE A 196 -5.20 10.28 -3.61
C PHE A 196 -4.74 10.92 -2.30
N GLY A 197 -4.06 12.06 -2.39
CA GLY A 197 -3.31 12.65 -1.30
C GLY A 197 -4.16 13.25 -0.18
N VAL A 198 -3.46 13.68 0.85
CA VAL A 198 -4.03 14.49 1.95
C VAL A 198 -3.99 15.98 1.61
N ALA A 199 -3.16 16.38 0.63
CA ALA A 199 -3.03 17.75 0.15
C ALA A 199 -3.41 17.89 -1.32
N GLU A 200 -4.16 18.95 -1.62
CA GLU A 200 -4.48 19.42 -2.98
C GLU A 200 -5.10 18.37 -3.91
N HIS A 201 -5.77 17.37 -3.37
CA HIS A 201 -6.42 16.29 -4.14
C HIS A 201 -7.64 16.76 -4.95
N ARG A 202 -8.19 17.96 -4.66
CA ARG A 202 -9.32 18.58 -5.37
C ARG A 202 -10.63 17.76 -5.34
N ARG A 203 -10.84 16.94 -4.30
CA ARG A 203 -12.09 16.19 -4.12
C ARG A 203 -13.23 17.15 -3.79
N PRO A 204 -14.43 16.99 -4.41
CA PRO A 204 -15.59 17.80 -4.07
C PRO A 204 -16.02 17.60 -2.62
N GLY A 205 -16.47 18.67 -1.96
CA GLY A 205 -16.97 18.62 -0.59
C GLY A 205 -15.89 18.57 0.50
N THR A 206 -14.62 18.79 0.15
CA THR A 206 -13.51 18.78 1.09
C THR A 206 -13.50 20.04 1.97
N ASN A 207 -13.26 19.83 3.26
CA ASN A 207 -13.01 20.90 4.24
C ASN A 207 -11.52 21.28 4.21
N TRP A 208 -11.20 22.32 3.44
CA TRP A 208 -9.82 22.73 3.22
C TRP A 208 -9.26 23.59 4.34
N GLU A 209 -8.03 23.29 4.75
CA GLU A 209 -7.22 24.10 5.65
C GLU A 209 -5.90 24.50 4.96
N CYS A 210 -5.60 25.81 4.89
CA CYS A 210 -4.35 26.28 4.34
C CYS A 210 -3.25 26.30 5.40
N ARG A 211 -2.13 25.62 5.15
CA ARG A 211 -0.92 25.64 5.99
C ARG A 211 0.28 25.91 5.09
N ASN A 212 0.97 27.01 5.33
CA ASN A 212 2.16 27.42 4.55
C ASN A 212 1.91 27.45 3.02
N GLY A 213 0.73 27.89 2.59
CA GLY A 213 0.36 27.99 1.17
C GLY A 213 -0.10 26.67 0.54
N ILE A 214 -0.15 25.57 1.28
CA ILE A 214 -0.63 24.27 0.81
C ILE A 214 -2.03 24.01 1.40
N GLN A 215 -2.96 23.57 0.55
CA GLN A 215 -4.32 23.20 0.95
C GLN A 215 -4.38 21.73 1.41
N PHE A 216 -4.70 21.50 2.66
CA PHE A 216 -4.86 20.18 3.25
C PHE A 216 -6.35 19.85 3.43
N ASP A 217 -6.72 18.59 3.20
CA ASP A 217 -7.98 18.04 3.67
C ASP A 217 -7.91 17.90 5.19
N ARG A 218 -8.57 18.84 5.89
CA ARG A 218 -8.55 18.88 7.36
C ARG A 218 -9.10 17.60 7.98
N ASP A 219 -10.23 17.13 7.46
CA ASP A 219 -10.94 15.99 8.05
C ASP A 219 -10.15 14.69 7.84
N LEU A 220 -9.55 14.51 6.66
CA LEU A 220 -8.65 13.38 6.39
C LEU A 220 -7.37 13.46 7.24
N CYS A 221 -6.80 14.65 7.43
CA CYS A 221 -5.65 14.84 8.32
C CYS A 221 -5.97 14.44 9.77
N GLU A 222 -7.13 14.84 10.28
CA GLU A 222 -7.54 14.51 11.65
C GLU A 222 -7.81 13.00 11.79
N LEU A 223 -8.46 12.38 10.80
CA LEU A 223 -8.74 10.96 10.77
C LEU A 223 -7.42 10.14 10.77
N PHE A 224 -6.46 10.55 9.92
CA PHE A 224 -5.14 9.91 9.85
C PHE A 224 -4.39 10.00 11.19
N LYS A 225 -4.40 11.17 11.85
CA LYS A 225 -3.76 11.36 13.16
C LYS A 225 -4.43 10.53 14.26
N GLN A 226 -5.75 10.36 14.21
CA GLN A 226 -6.46 9.50 15.16
C GLN A 226 -6.06 8.04 15.01
N GLY A 227 -5.95 7.56 13.75
CA GLY A 227 -5.48 6.22 13.43
C GLY A 227 -4.06 5.92 13.88
N MET A 228 -3.19 6.94 13.97
CA MET A 228 -1.79 6.80 14.43
C MET A 228 -1.63 6.73 15.95
N LYS A 229 -2.67 7.03 16.73
CA LYS A 229 -2.61 7.09 18.22
C LYS A 229 -2.93 5.76 18.90
N ASN A 230 -3.42 4.80 18.16
CA ASN A 230 -3.79 3.47 18.63
C ASN A 230 -2.74 2.45 18.19
#